data_ee0741bc3c67b210a5232095bf61bb4e
#
_entry.id   ee0741bc3c67b210a5232095bf61bb4e
#
_cell.length_a   1.000
_cell.length_b   1.000
_cell.length_c   1.000
_cell.angle_alpha   90.00
_cell.angle_beta   90.00
_cell.angle_gamma   90.00
#
_symmetry.space_group_name_H-M   'P 1'
#
loop_
_entity.id
_entity.type
_entity.pdbx_description
1 polymer ?
#
loop_
_entity_poly.entity_id
_entity_poly.type
_entity_poly.pdbx_seq_one_letter_code
_entity_poly.pdbx_strand_id
1 'polypeptide(L)'
;MAEGHTITIEQVDRHVRVVHGEQILAESERALVLRETGCPPRYYLPAEDVRLDLLTPSDTHTYCPFKGTASYWSLPDAPDLVWSYPEPKPAVAEIKDHLCFYEVDVS
;
A
#
# COMPACT_ATOMS: atom_id res chain seq x y z
N MET A 1 16.13 -14.07 19.24
CA MET A 1 15.31 -14.76 18.27
C MET A 1 14.35 -13.82 17.59
N ALA A 2 13.98 -14.19 16.41
CA ALA A 2 13.05 -13.37 15.65
C ALA A 2 11.60 -13.76 15.91
N GLU A 3 11.37 -14.51 16.96
CA GLU A 3 10.03 -15.01 17.21
C GLU A 3 9.02 -13.91 17.43
N GLY A 4 9.43 -12.71 17.67
CA GLY A 4 8.47 -11.62 17.82
C GLY A 4 8.02 -11.00 16.51
N HIS A 5 8.62 -11.38 15.38
CA HIS A 5 8.28 -10.74 14.11
C HIS A 5 7.14 -11.49 13.42
N THR A 6 6.03 -10.81 13.27
CA THR A 6 4.86 -11.38 12.59
C THR A 6 4.28 -10.37 11.62
N ILE A 7 3.62 -10.88 10.59
CA ILE A 7 2.86 -10.08 9.64
C ILE A 7 1.47 -10.69 9.55
N THR A 8 0.45 -9.87 9.71
CA THR A 8 -0.93 -10.30 9.52
C THR A 8 -1.60 -9.39 8.51
N ILE A 9 -2.49 -9.95 7.71
CA ILE A 9 -3.25 -9.21 6.70
C ILE A 9 -4.72 -9.52 6.90
N GLU A 10 -5.53 -8.47 7.01
CA GLU A 10 -6.96 -8.60 7.19
C GLU A 10 -7.69 -7.66 6.26
N GLN A 11 -8.86 -8.07 5.79
CA GLN A 11 -9.71 -7.16 5.05
C GLN A 11 -10.36 -6.17 6.00
N VAL A 12 -10.33 -4.90 5.64
CA VAL A 12 -10.94 -3.83 6.42
C VAL A 12 -12.35 -3.61 5.91
N ASP A 13 -13.32 -3.78 6.80
CA ASP A 13 -14.73 -3.60 6.45
C ASP A 13 -15.13 -2.16 6.76
N ARG A 14 -14.36 -1.22 6.25
CA ARG A 14 -14.50 0.21 6.50
C ARG A 14 -14.22 0.97 5.22
N HIS A 15 -14.67 2.20 5.18
CA HIS A 15 -14.36 3.08 4.05
C HIS A 15 -12.96 3.65 4.26
N VAL A 16 -12.08 3.43 3.29
CA VAL A 16 -10.71 3.94 3.31
C VAL A 16 -10.54 4.89 2.15
N ARG A 17 -10.04 6.07 2.42
CA ARG A 17 -9.86 7.11 1.41
C ARG A 17 -8.48 7.72 1.52
N VAL A 18 -7.89 8.06 0.38
CA VAL A 18 -6.60 8.72 0.30
C VAL A 18 -6.81 10.05 -0.41
N VAL A 19 -6.43 11.13 0.25
CA VAL A 19 -6.56 12.47 -0.29
C VAL A 19 -5.19 13.15 -0.28
N HIS A 20 -4.86 13.82 -1.38
CA HIS A 20 -3.65 14.60 -1.47
C HIS A 20 -4.03 15.98 -1.98
N GLY A 21 -3.87 16.99 -1.11
CA GLY A 21 -4.39 18.32 -1.43
C GLY A 21 -5.91 18.25 -1.52
N GLU A 22 -6.45 18.67 -2.65
CA GLU A 22 -7.89 18.62 -2.89
C GLU A 22 -8.28 17.44 -3.77
N GLN A 23 -7.35 16.52 -4.00
CA GLN A 23 -7.58 15.43 -4.93
C GLN A 23 -7.74 14.11 -4.20
N ILE A 24 -8.78 13.37 -4.53
CA ILE A 24 -8.97 12.03 -4.01
C ILE A 24 -8.22 11.07 -4.93
N LEU A 25 -7.22 10.39 -4.37
CA LEU A 25 -6.39 9.46 -5.12
C LEU A 25 -6.94 8.05 -5.10
N ALA A 26 -7.68 7.70 -4.06
CA ALA A 26 -8.19 6.34 -3.92
C ALA A 26 -9.34 6.33 -2.92
N GLU A 27 -10.29 5.42 -3.14
CA GLU A 27 -11.38 5.13 -2.21
C GLU A 27 -11.73 3.67 -2.34
N SER A 28 -11.86 2.97 -1.22
CA SER A 28 -12.17 1.56 -1.26
C SER A 28 -12.90 1.13 0.00
N GLU A 29 -13.79 0.14 -0.15
CA GLU A 29 -14.39 -0.55 0.98
C GLU A 29 -13.85 -1.97 1.05
N ARG A 30 -12.74 -2.23 0.32
CA ARG A 30 -12.13 -3.55 0.23
C ARG A 30 -10.64 -3.51 0.53
N ALA A 31 -10.20 -2.49 1.30
CA ALA A 31 -8.78 -2.37 1.61
C ALA A 31 -8.33 -3.51 2.51
N LEU A 32 -7.06 -3.83 2.42
CA LEU A 32 -6.41 -4.78 3.32
C LEU A 32 -5.54 -3.98 4.29
N VAL A 33 -5.54 -4.37 5.55
CA VAL A 33 -4.60 -3.79 6.51
C VAL A 33 -3.51 -4.83 6.80
N LEU A 34 -2.27 -4.41 6.64
CA LEU A 34 -1.11 -5.24 6.96
C LEU A 34 -0.51 -4.71 8.25
N ARG A 35 -0.42 -5.59 9.24
CA ARG A 35 0.19 -5.26 10.53
C ARG A 35 1.45 -6.07 10.69
N GLU A 36 2.52 -5.37 10.98
CA GLU A 36 3.83 -5.99 11.08
C GLU A 36 4.48 -5.53 12.38
N THR A 37 5.12 -6.46 13.07
CA THR A 37 5.80 -6.18 14.33
C THR A 37 6.77 -5.01 14.17
N GLY A 38 6.63 -4.01 15.03
CA GLY A 38 7.54 -2.87 15.03
C GLY A 38 7.22 -1.80 13.99
N CYS A 39 6.16 -1.98 13.20
CA CYS A 39 5.79 -1.04 12.14
C CYS A 39 4.36 -0.57 12.33
N PRO A 40 4.03 0.65 11.86
CA PRO A 40 2.64 1.10 11.88
C PRO A 40 1.82 0.29 10.88
N PRO A 41 0.51 0.20 11.09
CA PRO A 41 -0.36 -0.49 10.12
C PRO A 41 -0.28 0.18 8.76
N ARG A 42 -0.32 -0.63 7.70
CA ARG A 42 -0.32 -0.12 6.34
C ARG A 42 -1.56 -0.62 5.62
N TYR A 43 -2.23 0.28 4.92
CA TYR A 43 -3.45 -0.05 4.20
C TYR A 43 -3.13 -0.20 2.72
N TYR A 44 -3.56 -1.32 2.16
CA TYR A 44 -3.35 -1.64 0.75
C TYR A 44 -4.71 -1.61 0.07
N LEU A 45 -4.83 -0.79 -0.97
CA LEU A 45 -6.09 -0.62 -1.69
C LEU A 45 -6.00 -1.29 -3.06
N PRO A 46 -7.06 -2.00 -3.49
CA PRO A 46 -7.03 -2.62 -4.82
C PRO A 46 -6.74 -1.59 -5.90
N ALA A 47 -5.94 -1.97 -6.88
CA ALA A 47 -5.55 -1.04 -7.95
C ALA A 47 -6.75 -0.44 -8.66
N GLU A 48 -7.83 -1.19 -8.79
CA GLU A 48 -9.03 -0.70 -9.46
C GLU A 48 -9.75 0.40 -8.68
N ASP A 49 -9.42 0.57 -7.39
CA ASP A 49 -9.98 1.62 -6.56
C ASP A 49 -9.04 2.82 -6.45
N VAL A 50 -7.95 2.82 -7.21
CA VAL A 50 -6.92 3.87 -7.17
C VAL A 50 -6.90 4.60 -8.51
N ARG A 51 -6.77 5.93 -8.43
CA ARG A 51 -6.68 6.78 -9.63
C ARG A 51 -5.27 6.68 -10.22
N LEU A 52 -4.98 5.56 -10.86
CA LEU A 52 -3.67 5.34 -11.48
C LEU A 52 -3.39 6.35 -12.60
N ASP A 53 -4.45 6.89 -13.21
CA ASP A 53 -4.30 7.90 -14.24
C ASP A 53 -3.64 9.19 -13.73
N LEU A 54 -3.68 9.41 -12.41
CA LEU A 54 -3.06 10.59 -11.80
C LEU A 54 -1.64 10.32 -11.34
N LEU A 55 -1.19 9.08 -11.36
CA LEU A 55 0.10 8.68 -10.84
C LEU A 55 1.06 8.35 -11.97
N THR A 56 2.34 8.65 -11.75
CA THR A 56 3.40 8.35 -12.71
C THR A 56 4.32 7.30 -12.10
N PRO A 57 4.61 6.20 -12.82
CA PRO A 57 5.55 5.21 -12.32
C PRO A 57 6.91 5.85 -12.06
N SER A 58 7.54 5.45 -10.96
CA SER A 58 8.84 5.94 -10.56
C SER A 58 9.90 4.89 -10.86
N ASP A 59 11.15 5.32 -10.98
CA ASP A 59 12.27 4.41 -11.15
C ASP A 59 12.77 3.86 -9.82
N THR A 60 12.19 4.31 -8.72
CA THR A 60 12.61 3.85 -7.39
C THR A 60 12.12 2.44 -7.13
N HIS A 61 13.01 1.62 -6.58
CA HIS A 61 12.67 0.27 -6.13
C HIS A 61 13.36 0.02 -4.82
N THR A 62 12.67 -0.65 -3.91
CA THR A 62 13.25 -1.03 -2.62
C THR A 62 12.95 -2.49 -2.37
N TYR A 63 13.81 -3.15 -1.61
CA TYR A 63 13.63 -4.56 -1.32
C TYR A 63 13.31 -4.78 0.16
N CYS A 64 12.27 -5.54 0.40
CA CYS A 64 11.90 -5.98 1.74
C CYS A 64 12.04 -7.49 1.81
N PRO A 65 12.88 -8.03 2.73
CA PRO A 65 13.05 -9.48 2.83
C PRO A 65 11.76 -10.24 3.10
N PHE A 66 10.77 -9.58 3.66
CA PHE A 66 9.51 -10.23 4.03
C PHE A 66 8.43 -10.08 2.96
N LYS A 67 8.51 -9.06 2.12
CA LYS A 67 7.44 -8.74 1.17
C LYS A 67 7.86 -8.83 -0.29
N GLY A 68 9.12 -8.57 -0.60
CA GLY A 68 9.63 -8.56 -1.97
C GLY A 68 10.12 -7.20 -2.39
N THR A 69 10.15 -6.96 -3.70
CA THR A 69 10.60 -5.69 -4.27
C THR A 69 9.42 -4.77 -4.48
N ALA A 70 9.51 -3.58 -3.89
CA ALA A 70 8.48 -2.56 -4.04
C ALA A 70 8.75 -1.71 -5.28
N SER A 71 7.70 -1.35 -5.98
CA SER A 71 7.71 -0.36 -7.05
C SER A 71 6.96 0.86 -6.57
N TYR A 72 7.34 2.04 -7.06
CA TYR A 72 6.81 3.29 -6.55
C TYR A 72 6.14 4.11 -7.63
N TRP A 73 5.25 4.99 -7.20
CA TRP A 73 4.50 5.90 -8.07
C TRP A 73 4.57 7.29 -7.48
N SER A 74 4.55 8.30 -8.35
CA SER A 74 4.72 9.69 -7.95
C SER A 74 3.60 10.58 -8.45
N LEU A 75 3.42 11.67 -7.73
CA LEU A 75 2.69 12.84 -8.22
C LEU A 75 3.73 13.91 -8.54
N PRO A 76 3.39 14.93 -9.35
CA PRO A 76 4.36 15.98 -9.68
C PRO A 76 4.98 16.66 -8.45
N ASP A 77 4.20 16.83 -7.39
CA ASP A 77 4.66 17.49 -6.17
C ASP A 77 4.95 16.51 -5.02
N ALA A 78 4.84 15.22 -5.27
CA ALA A 78 5.04 14.21 -4.23
C ALA A 78 5.70 12.96 -4.82
N PRO A 79 7.04 12.95 -4.88
CA PRO A 79 7.74 11.79 -5.44
C PRO A 79 7.62 10.59 -4.52
N ASP A 80 7.47 9.41 -5.14
CA ASP A 80 7.43 8.13 -4.44
C ASP A 80 6.37 8.07 -3.34
N LEU A 81 5.22 8.70 -3.61
CA LEU A 81 4.13 8.79 -2.63
C LEU A 81 3.43 7.45 -2.40
N VAL A 82 3.42 6.59 -3.41
CA VAL A 82 2.65 5.34 -3.42
C VAL A 82 3.57 4.20 -3.76
N TRP A 83 3.34 3.03 -3.17
CA TRP A 83 4.13 1.86 -3.54
C TRP A 83 3.25 0.62 -3.66
N SER A 84 3.79 -0.39 -4.33
CA SER A 84 3.14 -1.67 -4.50
C SER A 84 4.19 -2.76 -4.56
N TYR A 85 3.75 -3.99 -4.35
CA TYR A 85 4.61 -5.17 -4.50
C TYR A 85 4.04 -6.00 -5.65
N PRO A 86 4.54 -5.79 -6.89
CA PRO A 86 3.99 -6.51 -8.06
C PRO A 86 4.11 -8.03 -7.95
N GLU A 87 5.17 -8.49 -7.29
CA GLU A 87 5.40 -9.92 -7.09
C GLU A 87 5.69 -10.16 -5.62
N PRO A 88 4.67 -10.06 -4.76
CA PRO A 88 4.90 -10.23 -3.33
C PRO A 88 5.29 -11.65 -3.00
N LYS A 89 6.04 -11.81 -1.91
CA LYS A 89 6.41 -13.13 -1.44
C LYS A 89 5.16 -13.89 -1.00
N PRO A 90 5.21 -15.23 -1.03
CA PRO A 90 4.01 -16.04 -0.74
C PRO A 90 3.31 -15.71 0.56
N ALA A 91 4.05 -15.33 1.60
CA ALA A 91 3.46 -15.03 2.90
C ALA A 91 2.55 -13.79 2.86
N VAL A 92 2.72 -12.92 1.86
CA VAL A 92 1.92 -11.71 1.72
C VAL A 92 1.28 -11.62 0.33
N ALA A 93 0.99 -12.77 -0.27
CA ALA A 93 0.46 -12.82 -1.62
C ALA A 93 -0.83 -12.01 -1.80
N GLU A 94 -1.58 -11.81 -0.73
CA GLU A 94 -2.85 -11.08 -0.80
C GLU A 94 -2.67 -9.63 -1.24
N ILE A 95 -1.49 -9.03 -1.03
CA ILE A 95 -1.30 -7.61 -1.40
C ILE A 95 -0.95 -7.41 -2.86
N LYS A 96 -0.85 -8.48 -3.64
CA LYS A 96 -0.65 -8.34 -5.07
C LYS A 96 -1.78 -7.51 -5.68
N ASP A 97 -1.44 -6.64 -6.62
CA ASP A 97 -2.38 -5.77 -7.31
C ASP A 97 -3.05 -4.76 -6.38
N HIS A 98 -2.40 -4.46 -5.26
CA HIS A 98 -2.83 -3.42 -4.32
C HIS A 98 -1.76 -2.36 -4.22
N LEU A 99 -2.19 -1.13 -3.90
CA LEU A 99 -1.27 -0.01 -3.70
C LEU A 99 -1.36 0.48 -2.27
N CYS A 100 -0.22 0.89 -1.73
CA CYS A 100 -0.09 1.34 -0.37
C CYS A 100 0.26 2.82 -0.33
N PHE A 101 -0.27 3.53 0.66
CA PHE A 101 -0.08 4.96 0.83
C PHE A 101 0.41 5.22 2.24
N TYR A 102 1.17 6.31 2.43
CA TYR A 102 1.66 6.67 3.76
C TYR A 102 0.53 7.09 4.68
N GLU A 103 -0.45 7.83 4.15
CA GLU A 103 -1.55 8.36 4.96
C GLU A 103 -2.87 8.01 4.33
N VAL A 104 -3.77 7.47 5.14
CA VAL A 104 -5.13 7.14 4.70
C VAL A 104 -6.11 7.60 5.77
N ASP A 105 -7.34 7.89 5.32
CA ASP A 105 -8.45 8.19 6.22
C ASP A 105 -9.37 6.98 6.27
N VAL A 106 -9.60 6.47 7.48
CA VAL A 106 -10.47 5.32 7.69
C VAL A 106 -11.70 5.80 8.46
N SER A 107 -12.87 5.54 7.92
CA SER A 107 -14.12 5.99 8.55
C SER A 107 -15.15 4.88 8.73
#